data_a8e089448f940cde44b906e52f78fa07
#
_entry.id   a8e089448f940cde44b906e52f78fa07
#
_cell.length_a   1.000
_cell.length_b   1.000
_cell.length_c   1.000
_cell.angle_alpha   90.00
_cell.angle_beta   90.00
_cell.angle_gamma   90.00
#
_symmetry.space_group_name_H-M   'P 1'
#
loop_
_entity.id
_entity.type
_entity.pdbx_description
1 polymer ?
#
loop_
_entity_poly.entity_id
_entity_poly.type
_entity_poly.pdbx_seq_one_letter_code
_entity_poly.pdbx_strand_id
1 'polypeptide(L)'
;LHDPVRDFHDSCGFALLAHMDGQKSHWLVETTLESLARLTHRGAVAADGKSGDGCGIMLQFPEPFLREVATDCGFRLSPHFASGLVFFSPDSTLIARGQEILTRHLERFALNVQGWREVPTCPEVVGEQARSCMPAIYQVFVNAPAGWRPHDIERQLFAARRFAFEEERNLPDADPLYYVVTLSNLTMVYKGLVQAEHLADFYPDLRDERMTSAIGICHQRFSTNTLPRWNYAQPFRYLAHNGEINSVNANRDWANARGEILNSPLLPRLEELSHLVNEGGSDSSSLDNLLEVFLAGGMDIYRAMRLLMPPAVRDDMDPDLKAFLEFNSMHQEPW
;
A
#
# COMPACT_ATOMS: atom_id res chain seq x y z
N LEU A 1 11.56 -9.53 -39.20
CA LEU A 1 12.79 -9.31 -38.44
C LEU A 1 12.42 -8.61 -37.15
N HIS A 2 12.44 -9.36 -36.06
CA HIS A 2 12.31 -8.81 -34.71
C HIS A 2 13.51 -7.89 -34.46
N ASP A 3 13.24 -6.61 -34.22
CA ASP A 3 14.27 -5.67 -33.78
C ASP A 3 14.18 -5.59 -32.23
N PRO A 4 15.12 -6.25 -31.52
CA PRO A 4 15.07 -6.32 -30.06
C PRO A 4 15.17 -4.94 -29.37
N VAL A 5 15.53 -3.89 -30.11
CA VAL A 5 15.59 -2.51 -29.60
C VAL A 5 14.25 -1.81 -29.79
N ARG A 6 13.42 -2.22 -30.77
CA ARG A 6 12.07 -1.67 -31.03
C ARG A 6 10.96 -2.45 -30.35
N ASP A 7 11.20 -3.70 -30.02
CA ASP A 7 10.24 -4.57 -29.33
C ASP A 7 10.48 -4.56 -27.80
N PHE A 8 11.02 -3.47 -27.26
CA PHE A 8 11.06 -3.27 -25.82
C PHE A 8 9.62 -3.08 -25.35
N HIS A 9 9.01 -4.14 -24.88
CA HIS A 9 7.73 -4.05 -24.21
C HIS A 9 7.92 -3.26 -22.92
N ASP A 10 7.22 -2.15 -22.82
CA ASP A 10 7.18 -1.35 -21.63
C ASP A 10 6.73 -2.24 -20.45
N SER A 11 7.42 -2.13 -19.36
CA SER A 11 7.14 -2.90 -18.14
C SER A 11 7.39 -2.02 -16.94
N CYS A 12 6.69 -2.28 -15.86
CA CYS A 12 6.89 -1.58 -14.59
C CYS A 12 8.36 -1.48 -14.21
N GLY A 13 8.73 -0.45 -13.47
CA GLY A 13 10.05 -0.26 -12.89
C GLY A 13 9.96 -0.02 -11.39
N PHE A 14 10.89 -0.55 -10.61
CA PHE A 14 11.02 -0.22 -9.21
C PHE A 14 12.48 -0.05 -8.81
N ALA A 15 12.71 0.66 -7.71
CA ALA A 15 14.00 0.74 -7.06
C ALA A 15 13.85 0.66 -5.53
N LEU A 16 14.87 0.09 -4.90
CA LEU A 16 15.05 0.07 -3.45
C LEU A 16 16.37 0.75 -3.13
N LEU A 17 16.32 1.77 -2.28
CA LEU A 17 17.48 2.46 -1.74
C LEU A 17 17.49 2.28 -0.23
N ALA A 18 18.67 2.04 0.35
CA ALA A 18 18.84 1.91 1.78
C ALA A 18 20.18 2.49 2.25
N HIS A 19 20.15 3.22 3.34
CA HIS A 19 21.36 3.60 4.04
C HIS A 19 21.84 2.44 4.92
N MET A 20 23.05 1.93 4.66
CA MET A 20 23.54 0.71 5.31
C MET A 20 23.65 0.79 6.84
N ASP A 21 23.92 1.99 7.37
CA ASP A 21 23.98 2.23 8.83
C ASP A 21 22.63 2.67 9.41
N GLY A 22 21.55 2.63 8.63
CA GLY A 22 20.20 3.00 9.08
C GLY A 22 20.01 4.48 9.39
N GLN A 23 20.89 5.37 8.92
CA GLN A 23 20.76 6.81 9.16
C GLN A 23 19.67 7.40 8.29
N LYS A 24 18.66 7.99 8.92
CA LYS A 24 17.58 8.69 8.26
C LYS A 24 18.02 10.05 7.75
N SER A 25 17.71 10.37 6.51
CA SER A 25 18.00 11.69 5.91
C SER A 25 16.95 12.07 4.87
N HIS A 26 16.79 13.36 4.62
CA HIS A 26 15.98 13.86 3.51
C HIS A 26 16.67 13.56 2.17
N TRP A 27 17.99 13.57 2.14
CA TRP A 27 18.77 13.20 0.96
C TRP A 27 18.37 11.83 0.40
N LEU A 28 18.07 10.84 1.25
CA LEU A 28 17.62 9.52 0.78
C LEU A 28 16.22 9.61 0.15
N VAL A 29 15.34 10.46 0.67
CA VAL A 29 14.02 10.72 0.07
C VAL A 29 14.18 11.35 -1.32
N GLU A 30 14.99 12.41 -1.44
CA GLU A 30 15.30 13.05 -2.72
C GLU A 30 15.92 12.06 -3.72
N THR A 31 16.90 11.26 -3.28
CA THR A 31 17.55 10.25 -4.14
C THR A 31 16.56 9.18 -4.60
N THR A 32 15.58 8.82 -3.75
CA THR A 32 14.52 7.87 -4.13
C THR A 32 13.58 8.49 -5.16
N LEU A 33 13.23 9.76 -5.01
CA LEU A 33 12.42 10.52 -5.99
C LEU A 33 13.16 10.68 -7.32
N GLU A 34 14.47 10.99 -7.29
CA GLU A 34 15.29 11.04 -8.51
C GLU A 34 15.37 9.67 -9.20
N SER A 35 15.49 8.59 -8.42
CA SER A 35 15.49 7.23 -8.96
C SER A 35 14.16 6.91 -9.62
N LEU A 36 13.05 7.32 -9.02
CA LEU A 36 11.72 7.21 -9.61
C LEU A 36 11.63 8.01 -10.92
N ALA A 37 12.07 9.27 -10.94
CA ALA A 37 12.07 10.10 -12.14
C ALA A 37 12.86 9.47 -13.29
N ARG A 38 13.97 8.78 -13.01
CA ARG A 38 14.74 8.05 -14.01
C ARG A 38 14.01 6.82 -14.59
N LEU A 39 12.95 6.35 -13.94
CA LEU A 39 12.10 5.26 -14.41
C LEU A 39 10.92 5.75 -15.29
N THR A 40 10.82 7.03 -15.61
CA THR A 40 9.74 7.60 -16.46
C THR A 40 9.55 6.84 -17.76
N HIS A 41 10.64 6.39 -18.39
CA HIS A 41 10.60 5.57 -19.61
C HIS A 41 9.96 4.18 -19.43
N ARG A 42 9.66 3.77 -18.19
CA ARG A 42 9.00 2.50 -17.84
C ARG A 42 7.50 2.67 -17.62
N GLY A 43 6.96 3.87 -17.74
CA GLY A 43 5.53 4.17 -17.60
C GLY A 43 4.92 4.63 -18.90
N ALA A 44 3.62 4.43 -19.07
CA ALA A 44 2.89 5.02 -20.19
C ALA A 44 2.41 6.43 -19.84
N VAL A 45 2.25 7.22 -20.88
CA VAL A 45 1.65 8.55 -20.84
C VAL A 45 0.36 8.52 -21.63
N ALA A 46 -0.72 8.98 -21.04
CA ALA A 46 -2.02 9.03 -21.68
C ALA A 46 -2.07 10.05 -22.85
N ALA A 47 -3.14 10.03 -23.62
CA ALA A 47 -3.31 10.89 -24.80
C ALA A 47 -3.28 12.38 -24.47
N ASP A 48 -3.54 12.79 -23.23
CA ASP A 48 -3.45 14.18 -22.77
C ASP A 48 -2.00 14.67 -22.54
N GLY A 49 -1.01 13.77 -22.71
CA GLY A 49 0.42 14.07 -22.58
C GLY A 49 0.91 14.32 -21.14
N LYS A 50 0.04 14.22 -20.13
CA LYS A 50 0.36 14.53 -18.72
C LYS A 50 -0.11 13.48 -17.72
N SER A 51 -1.17 12.72 -18.02
CA SER A 51 -1.60 11.63 -17.15
C SER A 51 -0.70 10.42 -17.33
N GLY A 52 -0.26 9.82 -16.23
CA GLY A 52 0.56 8.60 -16.21
C GLY A 52 -0.23 7.39 -15.72
N ASP A 53 0.35 6.19 -15.88
CA ASP A 53 -0.21 4.93 -15.36
C ASP A 53 -0.12 4.81 -13.84
N GLY A 54 0.59 5.73 -13.22
CA GLY A 54 0.77 5.83 -11.78
C GLY A 54 2.16 5.49 -11.30
N CYS A 55 2.55 6.18 -10.27
CA CYS A 55 3.82 5.96 -9.57
C CYS A 55 3.67 6.21 -8.08
N GLY A 56 4.69 5.92 -7.32
CA GLY A 56 4.71 6.20 -5.90
C GLY A 56 6.03 5.86 -5.21
N ILE A 57 6.08 6.26 -3.96
CA ILE A 57 7.21 6.07 -3.06
C ILE A 57 6.72 5.53 -1.71
N MET A 58 7.46 4.60 -1.13
CA MET A 58 7.29 4.13 0.25
C MET A 58 8.54 4.49 1.03
N LEU A 59 8.36 5.07 2.19
CA LEU A 59 9.40 5.51 3.12
C LEU A 59 9.20 4.85 4.48
N GLN A 60 10.24 4.76 5.29
CA GLN A 60 10.07 4.53 6.72
C GLN A 60 9.25 5.67 7.32
N PHE A 61 8.54 5.37 8.40
CA PHE A 61 7.70 6.33 9.10
C PHE A 61 8.48 7.62 9.44
N PRO A 62 8.13 8.77 8.81
CA PRO A 62 8.87 10.02 8.95
C PRO A 62 8.37 10.79 10.19
N GLU A 63 8.64 10.26 11.38
CA GLU A 63 8.10 10.75 12.63
C GLU A 63 8.30 12.26 12.85
N PRO A 64 9.50 12.87 12.60
CA PRO A 64 9.70 14.29 12.81
C PRO A 64 8.73 15.14 11.99
N PHE A 65 8.59 14.84 10.69
CA PHE A 65 7.64 15.52 9.80
C PHE A 65 6.19 15.38 10.29
N LEU A 66 5.79 14.17 10.65
CA LEU A 66 4.39 13.90 11.06
C LEU A 66 4.03 14.58 12.38
N ARG A 67 4.97 14.72 13.33
CA ARG A 67 4.74 15.43 14.59
C ARG A 67 4.53 16.93 14.38
N GLU A 68 5.30 17.55 13.51
CA GLU A 68 5.14 18.97 13.20
C GLU A 68 3.82 19.21 12.47
N VAL A 69 3.52 18.43 11.45
CA VAL A 69 2.24 18.51 10.71
C VAL A 69 1.05 18.35 11.65
N ALA A 70 1.11 17.39 12.58
CA ALA A 70 0.05 17.20 13.57
C ALA A 70 -0.07 18.42 14.51
N THR A 71 1.06 19.00 14.91
CA THR A 71 1.08 20.21 15.74
C THR A 71 0.44 21.39 15.01
N ASP A 72 0.77 21.59 13.73
CA ASP A 72 0.21 22.64 12.89
C ASP A 72 -1.32 22.48 12.73
N CYS A 73 -1.80 21.22 12.73
CA CYS A 73 -3.24 20.90 12.72
C CYS A 73 -3.90 20.98 14.11
N GLY A 74 -3.15 21.25 15.19
CA GLY A 74 -3.65 21.26 16.55
C GLY A 74 -3.89 19.89 17.18
N PHE A 75 -3.34 18.81 16.58
CA PHE A 75 -3.46 17.45 17.09
C PHE A 75 -2.39 17.16 18.14
N ARG A 76 -2.76 16.32 19.11
CA ARG A 76 -1.86 15.93 20.21
C ARG A 76 -1.44 14.48 20.07
N LEU A 77 -0.22 14.25 19.59
CA LEU A 77 0.30 12.91 19.42
C LEU A 77 0.96 12.35 20.68
N SER A 78 0.62 11.11 21.01
CA SER A 78 1.31 10.32 22.02
C SER A 78 2.72 9.89 21.54
N PRO A 79 3.59 9.35 22.42
CA PRO A 79 4.86 8.79 22.00
C PRO A 79 4.70 7.68 20.93
N HIS A 80 3.63 6.87 21.03
CA HIS A 80 3.28 5.83 20.08
C HIS A 80 2.07 6.27 19.29
N PHE A 81 2.25 6.49 18.01
CA PHE A 81 1.19 6.92 17.09
C PHE A 81 1.39 6.30 15.70
N ALA A 82 0.36 6.30 14.93
CA ALA A 82 0.34 5.93 13.52
C ALA A 82 -0.24 7.05 12.69
N SER A 83 0.04 7.03 11.40
CA SER A 83 -0.56 7.93 10.44
C SER A 83 -0.70 7.23 9.09
N GLY A 84 -1.56 7.74 8.24
CA GLY A 84 -1.73 7.15 6.92
C GLY A 84 -2.52 8.02 5.97
N LEU A 85 -2.28 7.81 4.67
CA LEU A 85 -3.01 8.45 3.61
C LEU A 85 -4.23 7.63 3.21
N VAL A 86 -5.34 8.32 3.00
CA VAL A 86 -6.61 7.74 2.56
C VAL A 86 -7.13 8.53 1.37
N PHE A 87 -7.48 7.82 0.30
CA PHE A 87 -8.18 8.36 -0.85
C PHE A 87 -9.67 8.23 -0.63
N PHE A 88 -10.41 9.31 -0.68
CA PHE A 88 -11.86 9.34 -0.58
C PHE A 88 -12.49 9.68 -1.94
N SER A 89 -13.75 9.28 -2.14
CA SER A 89 -14.60 9.88 -3.16
C SER A 89 -14.57 11.41 -2.99
N PRO A 90 -14.54 12.21 -4.07
CA PRO A 90 -14.46 13.67 -3.94
C PRO A 90 -15.74 14.34 -3.40
N ASP A 91 -16.82 13.58 -3.19
CA ASP A 91 -18.07 14.09 -2.60
C ASP A 91 -17.90 14.30 -1.08
N SER A 92 -18.20 15.51 -0.62
CA SER A 92 -18.00 15.89 0.79
C SER A 92 -18.83 15.05 1.78
N THR A 93 -20.01 14.60 1.39
CA THR A 93 -20.87 13.75 2.22
C THR A 93 -20.26 12.35 2.35
N LEU A 94 -19.73 11.82 1.26
CA LEU A 94 -19.07 10.52 1.23
C LEU A 94 -17.73 10.56 1.98
N ILE A 95 -16.99 11.67 1.91
CA ILE A 95 -15.77 11.88 2.72
C ILE A 95 -16.12 11.78 4.21
N ALA A 96 -17.09 12.55 4.68
CA ALA A 96 -17.48 12.56 6.10
C ALA A 96 -17.90 11.17 6.57
N ARG A 97 -18.69 10.46 5.77
CA ARG A 97 -19.13 9.08 6.07
C ARG A 97 -17.97 8.08 6.13
N GLY A 98 -17.06 8.14 5.17
CA GLY A 98 -15.88 7.27 5.15
C GLY A 98 -14.95 7.53 6.32
N GLN A 99 -14.74 8.81 6.69
CA GLN A 99 -13.97 9.20 7.87
C GLN A 99 -14.63 8.69 9.15
N GLU A 100 -15.95 8.80 9.28
CA GLU A 100 -16.70 8.29 10.44
C GLU A 100 -16.55 6.77 10.59
N ILE A 101 -16.74 6.00 9.50
CA ILE A 101 -16.61 4.54 9.53
C ILE A 101 -15.20 4.16 9.99
N LEU A 102 -14.17 4.71 9.34
CA LEU A 102 -12.79 4.34 9.65
C LEU A 102 -12.40 4.79 11.08
N THR A 103 -12.81 5.98 11.52
CA THR A 103 -12.59 6.47 12.88
C THR A 103 -13.20 5.53 13.91
N ARG A 104 -14.48 5.18 13.76
CA ARG A 104 -15.19 4.30 14.70
C ARG A 104 -14.53 2.93 14.82
N HIS A 105 -14.07 2.35 13.70
CA HIS A 105 -13.36 1.08 13.74
C HIS A 105 -11.97 1.21 14.38
N LEU A 106 -11.23 2.28 14.13
CA LEU A 106 -9.96 2.54 14.82
C LEU A 106 -10.17 2.62 16.34
N GLU A 107 -11.16 3.37 16.79
CA GLU A 107 -11.48 3.51 18.21
C GLU A 107 -11.95 2.19 18.83
N ARG A 108 -12.70 1.37 18.09
CA ARG A 108 -13.10 0.02 18.54
C ARG A 108 -11.89 -0.88 18.83
N PHE A 109 -10.79 -0.67 18.14
CA PHE A 109 -9.52 -1.39 18.35
C PHE A 109 -8.54 -0.63 19.26
N ALA A 110 -9.06 0.23 20.15
CA ALA A 110 -8.32 1.02 21.13
C ALA A 110 -7.29 1.99 20.53
N LEU A 111 -7.49 2.39 19.29
CA LEU A 111 -6.68 3.37 18.59
C LEU A 111 -7.43 4.71 18.60
N ASN A 112 -6.84 5.75 19.21
CA ASN A 112 -7.51 7.04 19.41
C ASN A 112 -7.21 7.99 18.25
N VAL A 113 -8.20 8.30 17.41
CA VAL A 113 -8.07 9.23 16.29
C VAL A 113 -7.96 10.66 16.80
N GLN A 114 -6.88 11.34 16.43
CA GLN A 114 -6.63 12.74 16.81
C GLN A 114 -7.22 13.72 15.80
N GLY A 115 -7.33 13.32 14.56
CA GLY A 115 -7.94 14.12 13.52
C GLY A 115 -7.57 13.71 12.12
N TRP A 116 -8.15 14.42 11.17
CA TRP A 116 -7.98 14.27 9.74
C TRP A 116 -7.42 15.57 9.14
N ARG A 117 -6.38 15.45 8.34
CA ARG A 117 -5.77 16.56 7.58
C ARG A 117 -6.04 16.35 6.11
N GLU A 118 -6.50 17.36 5.41
CA GLU A 118 -6.44 17.36 3.96
C GLU A 118 -4.97 17.49 3.52
N VAL A 119 -4.51 16.56 2.68
CA VAL A 119 -3.11 16.55 2.22
C VAL A 119 -2.92 17.62 1.16
N PRO A 120 -1.94 18.52 1.30
CA PRO A 120 -1.62 19.49 0.26
C PRO A 120 -1.23 18.78 -1.05
N THR A 121 -1.88 19.17 -2.13
CA THR A 121 -1.62 18.66 -3.49
C THR A 121 -1.63 19.78 -4.51
N CYS A 122 -0.95 19.56 -5.64
CA CYS A 122 -0.94 20.46 -6.80
C CYS A 122 -1.59 19.77 -8.00
N PRO A 123 -2.94 19.81 -8.14
CA PRO A 123 -3.66 19.10 -9.20
C PRO A 123 -3.32 19.52 -10.63
N GLU A 124 -2.77 20.71 -10.81
CA GLU A 124 -2.35 21.25 -12.12
C GLU A 124 -1.15 20.49 -12.72
N VAL A 125 -0.43 19.74 -11.91
CA VAL A 125 0.72 18.94 -12.32
C VAL A 125 0.27 17.71 -13.11
N VAL A 126 -0.91 17.16 -12.81
CA VAL A 126 -1.46 16.00 -13.49
C VAL A 126 -2.35 16.36 -14.67
N GLY A 127 -2.47 15.44 -15.63
CA GLY A 127 -3.31 15.64 -16.81
C GLY A 127 -4.81 15.58 -16.52
N GLU A 128 -5.61 15.95 -17.50
CA GLU A 128 -7.07 16.03 -17.38
C GLU A 128 -7.69 14.66 -17.06
N GLN A 129 -7.18 13.60 -17.69
CA GLN A 129 -7.67 12.25 -17.45
C GLN A 129 -7.45 11.80 -16.01
N ALA A 130 -6.26 12.02 -15.45
CA ALA A 130 -5.96 11.69 -14.06
C ALA A 130 -6.74 12.56 -13.08
N ARG A 131 -6.94 13.85 -13.42
CA ARG A 131 -7.67 14.83 -12.61
C ARG A 131 -9.16 14.54 -12.55
N SER A 132 -9.76 14.08 -13.65
CA SER A 132 -11.21 13.75 -13.70
C SER A 132 -11.62 12.63 -12.76
N CYS A 133 -10.68 11.77 -12.34
CA CYS A 133 -10.89 10.69 -11.37
C CYS A 133 -10.02 10.84 -10.10
N MET A 134 -9.53 12.04 -9.83
CA MET A 134 -8.70 12.31 -8.67
C MET A 134 -9.52 12.19 -7.38
N PRO A 135 -9.06 11.38 -6.41
CA PRO A 135 -9.69 11.31 -5.09
C PRO A 135 -9.41 12.56 -4.26
N ALA A 136 -10.24 12.81 -3.28
CA ALA A 136 -9.88 13.67 -2.17
C ALA A 136 -8.87 12.94 -1.27
N ILE A 137 -7.74 13.56 -0.98
CA ILE A 137 -6.61 12.92 -0.28
C ILE A 137 -6.53 13.46 1.13
N TYR A 138 -6.75 12.58 2.10
CA TYR A 138 -6.67 12.91 3.53
C TYR A 138 -5.64 12.06 4.24
N GLN A 139 -5.13 12.62 5.33
CA GLN A 139 -4.23 11.97 6.25
C GLN A 139 -4.89 11.85 7.63
N VAL A 140 -4.87 10.65 8.20
CA VAL A 140 -5.35 10.39 9.56
C VAL A 140 -4.18 10.30 10.54
N PHE A 141 -4.38 10.83 11.74
CA PHE A 141 -3.44 10.73 12.85
C PHE A 141 -4.10 9.98 14.01
N VAL A 142 -3.40 8.97 14.52
CA VAL A 142 -3.98 7.98 15.44
C VAL A 142 -3.00 7.69 16.57
N ASN A 143 -3.40 7.95 17.81
CA ASN A 143 -2.61 7.58 18.98
C ASN A 143 -2.84 6.11 19.34
N ALA A 144 -1.76 5.43 19.71
CA ALA A 144 -1.81 4.07 20.25
C ALA A 144 -1.63 4.08 21.78
N PRO A 145 -2.15 3.08 22.50
CA PRO A 145 -1.96 2.94 23.94
C PRO A 145 -0.48 2.82 24.32
N ALA A 146 -0.14 3.37 25.48
CA ALA A 146 1.19 3.24 26.06
C ALA A 146 1.53 1.76 26.29
N GLY A 147 2.77 1.39 25.99
CA GLY A 147 3.30 0.04 26.21
C GLY A 147 3.02 -0.95 25.05
N TRP A 148 2.29 -0.56 24.02
CA TRP A 148 2.19 -1.38 22.82
C TRP A 148 3.49 -1.34 22.02
N ARG A 149 3.89 -2.52 21.51
CA ARG A 149 5.02 -2.61 20.60
C ARG A 149 4.58 -2.21 19.17
N PRO A 150 5.51 -1.80 18.31
CA PRO A 150 5.16 -1.41 16.93
C PRO A 150 4.30 -2.46 16.18
N HIS A 151 4.64 -3.73 16.29
CA HIS A 151 3.88 -4.80 15.65
C HIS A 151 2.48 -5.02 16.25
N ASP A 152 2.28 -4.70 17.54
CA ASP A 152 0.95 -4.77 18.15
C ASP A 152 0.06 -3.64 17.60
N ILE A 153 0.65 -2.45 17.38
CA ILE A 153 -0.03 -1.32 16.74
C ILE A 153 -0.44 -1.68 15.31
N GLU A 154 0.51 -2.17 14.48
CA GLU A 154 0.23 -2.59 13.09
C GLU A 154 -0.91 -3.60 13.03
N ARG A 155 -0.95 -4.56 13.93
CA ARG A 155 -2.01 -5.57 13.99
C ARG A 155 -3.38 -4.98 14.26
N GLN A 156 -3.47 -4.02 15.18
CA GLN A 156 -4.74 -3.35 15.48
C GLN A 156 -5.17 -2.42 14.33
N LEU A 157 -4.22 -1.74 13.69
CA LEU A 157 -4.48 -0.95 12.48
C LEU A 157 -5.00 -1.83 11.34
N PHE A 158 -4.39 -3.01 11.14
CA PHE A 158 -4.87 -4.00 10.18
C PHE A 158 -6.31 -4.41 10.48
N ALA A 159 -6.58 -4.86 11.72
CA ALA A 159 -7.91 -5.31 12.12
C ALA A 159 -8.96 -4.20 11.95
N ALA A 160 -8.69 -3.00 12.47
CA ALA A 160 -9.59 -1.86 12.34
C ALA A 160 -9.94 -1.55 10.88
N ARG A 161 -8.94 -1.51 10.02
CA ARG A 161 -9.10 -1.25 8.59
C ARG A 161 -9.88 -2.35 7.87
N ARG A 162 -9.63 -3.62 8.20
CA ARG A 162 -10.36 -4.74 7.58
C ARG A 162 -11.84 -4.74 7.98
N PHE A 163 -12.15 -4.54 9.27
CA PHE A 163 -13.55 -4.43 9.72
C PHE A 163 -14.25 -3.19 9.15
N ALA A 164 -13.54 -2.07 8.99
CA ALA A 164 -14.08 -0.89 8.35
C ALA A 164 -14.39 -1.14 6.85
N PHE A 165 -13.53 -1.88 6.15
CA PHE A 165 -13.75 -2.30 4.77
C PHE A 165 -14.95 -3.25 4.63
N GLU A 166 -15.11 -4.22 5.54
CA GLU A 166 -16.29 -5.11 5.53
C GLU A 166 -17.59 -4.34 5.75
N GLU A 167 -17.60 -3.35 6.64
CA GLU A 167 -18.77 -2.51 6.84
C GLU A 167 -19.08 -1.69 5.58
N GLU A 168 -18.06 -1.01 5.01
CA GLU A 168 -18.20 -0.20 3.81
C GLU A 168 -18.75 -1.00 2.63
N ARG A 169 -18.23 -2.21 2.41
CA ARG A 169 -18.63 -3.10 1.34
C ARG A 169 -20.11 -3.51 1.40
N ASN A 170 -20.67 -3.58 2.60
CA ASN A 170 -22.07 -3.93 2.82
C ASN A 170 -23.02 -2.72 2.68
N LEU A 171 -22.51 -1.55 2.33
CA LEU A 171 -23.32 -0.38 2.06
C LEU A 171 -23.97 -0.49 0.66
N PRO A 172 -25.12 0.16 0.46
CA PRO A 172 -25.81 0.15 -0.83
C PRO A 172 -25.14 0.98 -1.93
N ASP A 173 -24.05 1.67 -1.60
CA ASP A 173 -23.32 2.52 -2.54
C ASP A 173 -22.60 1.67 -3.60
N ALA A 174 -22.64 2.12 -4.85
CA ALA A 174 -22.08 1.38 -5.98
C ALA A 174 -20.54 1.45 -6.05
N ASP A 175 -19.95 2.53 -5.54
CA ASP A 175 -18.52 2.79 -5.57
C ASP A 175 -17.94 2.82 -4.14
N PRO A 176 -16.71 2.36 -3.95
CA PRO A 176 -16.04 2.45 -2.65
C PRO A 176 -15.94 3.90 -2.15
N LEU A 177 -16.29 4.13 -0.88
CA LEU A 177 -16.21 5.44 -0.25
C LEU A 177 -14.76 5.90 -0.12
N TYR A 178 -13.86 4.97 0.16
CA TYR A 178 -12.45 5.27 0.39
C TYR A 178 -11.52 4.09 0.05
N TYR A 179 -10.25 4.42 -0.08
CA TYR A 179 -9.16 3.46 -0.20
C TYR A 179 -8.01 3.87 0.73
N VAL A 180 -7.65 3.01 1.68
CA VAL A 180 -6.51 3.25 2.58
C VAL A 180 -5.21 2.96 1.84
N VAL A 181 -4.49 4.00 1.46
CA VAL A 181 -3.19 3.91 0.77
C VAL A 181 -2.14 3.32 1.70
N THR A 182 -2.04 3.89 2.89
CA THR A 182 -1.22 3.42 4.01
C THR A 182 -1.89 3.82 5.31
N LEU A 183 -1.72 3.05 6.34
CA LEU A 183 -2.06 3.38 7.72
C LEU A 183 -1.19 2.52 8.61
N SER A 184 -0.11 3.11 9.12
CA SER A 184 0.99 2.38 9.74
C SER A 184 1.73 3.27 10.74
N ASN A 185 2.45 2.64 11.66
CA ASN A 185 3.46 3.29 12.51
C ASN A 185 4.89 2.96 12.07
N LEU A 186 5.06 2.26 10.95
CA LEU A 186 6.35 1.82 10.41
C LEU A 186 6.70 2.45 9.06
N THR A 187 5.69 2.68 8.22
CA THR A 187 5.87 3.15 6.84
C THR A 187 4.89 4.25 6.47
N MET A 188 5.24 5.01 5.43
CA MET A 188 4.37 5.98 4.76
C MET A 188 4.48 5.80 3.26
N VAL A 189 3.34 5.85 2.56
CA VAL A 189 3.28 5.74 1.10
C VAL A 189 2.63 6.97 0.50
N TYR A 190 3.28 7.57 -0.50
CA TYR A 190 2.73 8.60 -1.38
C TYR A 190 2.66 8.04 -2.78
N LYS A 191 1.50 8.08 -3.41
CA LYS A 191 1.28 7.52 -4.76
C LYS A 191 0.11 8.16 -5.47
N GLY A 192 0.03 7.97 -6.79
CA GLY A 192 -1.10 8.48 -7.58
C GLY A 192 -0.94 8.27 -9.08
N LEU A 193 -1.91 8.73 -9.86
CA LEU A 193 -1.83 8.79 -11.32
C LEU A 193 -0.98 10.01 -11.76
N VAL A 194 0.24 10.05 -11.26
CA VAL A 194 1.21 11.10 -11.50
C VAL A 194 2.34 10.51 -12.35
N GLN A 195 2.92 11.30 -13.23
CA GLN A 195 4.17 10.91 -13.88
C GLN A 195 5.31 10.91 -12.86
N ALA A 196 6.25 9.99 -13.02
CA ALA A 196 7.31 9.75 -12.04
C ALA A 196 8.10 11.00 -11.64
N GLU A 197 8.42 11.85 -12.60
CA GLU A 197 9.20 13.08 -12.41
C GLU A 197 8.45 14.17 -11.63
N HIS A 198 7.11 14.05 -11.54
CA HIS A 198 6.25 15.06 -10.93
C HIS A 198 5.66 14.66 -9.58
N LEU A 199 6.04 13.51 -9.01
CA LEU A 199 5.45 13.05 -7.75
C LEU A 199 5.67 14.04 -6.59
N ALA A 200 6.87 14.63 -6.48
CA ALA A 200 7.17 15.64 -5.46
C ALA A 200 6.59 17.03 -5.79
N ASP A 201 6.26 17.30 -7.06
CA ASP A 201 5.53 18.50 -7.44
C ASP A 201 4.06 18.38 -7.05
N PHE A 202 3.49 17.17 -7.20
CA PHE A 202 2.11 16.88 -6.82
C PHE A 202 1.91 16.84 -5.31
N TYR A 203 2.87 16.28 -4.56
CA TYR A 203 2.86 16.22 -3.10
C TYR A 203 3.94 17.11 -2.48
N PRO A 204 3.66 18.37 -2.15
CA PRO A 204 4.63 19.27 -1.51
C PRO A 204 5.25 18.72 -0.21
N ASP A 205 4.52 17.87 0.51
CA ASP A 205 5.01 17.15 1.71
C ASP A 205 6.34 16.43 1.46
N LEU A 206 6.56 15.89 0.26
CA LEU A 206 7.78 15.18 -0.11
C LEU A 206 9.02 16.07 -0.25
N ARG A 207 8.83 17.40 -0.30
CA ARG A 207 9.91 18.38 -0.36
C ARG A 207 10.30 18.94 1.02
N ASP A 208 9.57 18.58 2.07
CA ASP A 208 9.86 19.03 3.41
C ASP A 208 11.14 18.34 3.94
N GLU A 209 12.12 19.10 4.37
CA GLU A 209 13.42 18.60 4.86
C GLU A 209 13.28 17.69 6.08
N ARG A 210 12.17 17.79 6.83
CA ARG A 210 11.84 16.92 7.98
C ARG A 210 11.33 15.54 7.54
N MET A 211 10.94 15.39 6.27
CA MET A 211 10.61 14.10 5.66
C MET A 211 11.90 13.30 5.48
N THR A 212 12.22 12.46 6.44
CA THR A 212 13.48 11.71 6.48
C THR A 212 13.23 10.21 6.50
N SER A 213 14.09 9.46 5.81
CA SER A 213 14.06 8.00 5.78
C SER A 213 15.46 7.43 5.63
N ALA A 214 15.65 6.19 6.09
CA ALA A 214 16.86 5.41 5.80
C ALA A 214 16.60 4.32 4.74
N ILE A 215 15.33 4.12 4.34
CA ILE A 215 14.94 3.17 3.29
C ILE A 215 13.88 3.86 2.43
N GLY A 216 14.05 3.81 1.12
CA GLY A 216 13.06 4.26 0.13
C GLY A 216 12.81 3.19 -0.91
N ILE A 217 11.54 2.92 -1.20
CA ILE A 217 11.12 2.08 -2.31
C ILE A 217 10.31 2.97 -3.25
N CYS A 218 10.61 2.95 -4.52
CA CYS A 218 9.79 3.63 -5.52
C CYS A 218 9.35 2.67 -6.62
N HIS A 219 8.24 2.99 -7.24
CA HIS A 219 7.67 2.18 -8.30
C HIS A 219 7.04 3.06 -9.38
N GLN A 220 7.39 2.79 -10.64
CA GLN A 220 6.72 3.30 -11.84
C GLN A 220 5.88 2.17 -12.43
N ARG A 221 4.56 2.37 -12.44
CA ARG A 221 3.62 1.42 -13.00
C ARG A 221 3.54 1.55 -14.52
N PHE A 222 3.46 0.41 -15.18
CA PHE A 222 2.97 0.29 -16.55
C PHE A 222 1.71 -0.59 -16.55
N SER A 223 0.61 -0.06 -17.08
CA SER A 223 -0.68 -0.75 -17.07
C SER A 223 -0.86 -1.56 -18.34
N THR A 224 -0.74 -2.89 -18.24
CA THR A 224 -0.91 -3.80 -19.38
C THR A 224 -2.34 -4.27 -19.56
N ASN A 225 -3.02 -4.65 -18.47
CA ASN A 225 -4.28 -5.37 -18.51
C ASN A 225 -5.46 -4.64 -17.82
N THR A 226 -5.21 -3.50 -17.17
CA THR A 226 -6.23 -2.75 -16.42
C THR A 226 -6.13 -1.27 -16.70
N LEU A 227 -7.27 -0.57 -16.74
CA LEU A 227 -7.27 0.88 -16.82
C LEU A 227 -6.56 1.48 -15.60
N PRO A 228 -5.73 2.52 -15.79
CA PRO A 228 -5.07 3.21 -14.68
C PRO A 228 -6.09 3.75 -13.68
N ARG A 229 -5.82 3.52 -12.39
CA ARG A 229 -6.59 4.08 -11.26
C ARG A 229 -5.64 4.53 -10.17
N TRP A 230 -6.03 5.55 -9.42
CA TRP A 230 -5.23 6.11 -8.33
C TRP A 230 -4.80 5.08 -7.29
N ASN A 231 -5.70 4.17 -6.91
CA ASN A 231 -5.44 3.11 -5.95
C ASN A 231 -4.55 1.97 -6.49
N TYR A 232 -4.42 1.83 -7.82
CA TYR A 232 -3.58 0.79 -8.44
C TYR A 232 -2.12 1.20 -8.57
N ALA A 233 -1.79 2.49 -8.42
CA ALA A 233 -0.41 2.92 -8.32
C ALA A 233 0.30 2.18 -7.17
N GLN A 234 1.59 1.88 -7.35
CA GLN A 234 2.41 1.20 -6.38
C GLN A 234 3.48 2.17 -5.81
N PRO A 235 4.08 1.88 -4.66
CA PRO A 235 3.97 0.69 -3.80
C PRO A 235 2.61 0.52 -3.13
N PHE A 236 2.30 -0.75 -2.76
CA PHE A 236 1.22 -1.06 -1.83
C PHE A 236 1.72 -0.93 -0.39
N ARG A 237 1.03 -1.53 0.60
CA ARG A 237 1.43 -1.40 2.01
C ARG A 237 2.68 -2.16 2.40
N TYR A 238 2.93 -3.30 1.75
CA TYR A 238 4.03 -4.21 2.06
C TYR A 238 4.94 -4.50 0.87
N LEU A 239 4.48 -4.27 -0.35
CA LEU A 239 5.26 -4.65 -1.54
C LEU A 239 5.20 -3.64 -2.68
N ALA A 240 6.23 -3.71 -3.52
CA ALA A 240 6.27 -3.23 -4.90
C ALA A 240 6.55 -4.43 -5.82
N HIS A 241 5.77 -4.59 -6.88
CA HIS A 241 5.77 -5.80 -7.69
C HIS A 241 5.73 -5.47 -9.19
N ASN A 242 6.63 -6.05 -9.95
CA ASN A 242 6.72 -5.90 -11.41
C ASN A 242 6.25 -7.15 -12.17
N GLY A 243 5.77 -8.17 -11.47
CA GLY A 243 5.27 -9.39 -12.09
C GLY A 243 3.82 -9.27 -12.55
N GLU A 244 3.34 -10.32 -13.19
CA GLU A 244 1.92 -10.56 -13.50
C GLU A 244 1.49 -11.87 -12.84
N ILE A 245 0.33 -11.84 -12.17
CA ILE A 245 -0.26 -13.02 -11.55
C ILE A 245 -1.41 -13.49 -12.43
N ASN A 246 -1.11 -14.39 -13.36
CA ASN A 246 -2.08 -14.85 -14.35
C ASN A 246 -3.20 -15.71 -13.75
N SER A 247 -2.95 -16.30 -12.59
CA SER A 247 -3.91 -17.13 -11.83
C SER A 247 -4.73 -16.33 -10.80
N VAL A 248 -4.71 -15.01 -10.83
CA VAL A 248 -5.24 -14.12 -9.77
C VAL A 248 -6.67 -14.45 -9.34
N ASN A 249 -7.57 -14.81 -10.26
CA ASN A 249 -8.95 -15.15 -9.91
C ASN A 249 -9.02 -16.43 -9.07
N ALA A 250 -8.32 -17.49 -9.51
CA ALA A 250 -8.23 -18.73 -8.75
C ALA A 250 -7.56 -18.50 -7.39
N ASN A 251 -6.52 -17.67 -7.32
CA ASN A 251 -5.84 -17.32 -6.07
C ASN A 251 -6.78 -16.58 -5.10
N ARG A 252 -7.63 -15.67 -5.60
CA ARG A 252 -8.65 -14.97 -4.80
C ARG A 252 -9.70 -15.92 -4.27
N ASP A 253 -10.21 -16.82 -5.12
CA ASP A 253 -11.21 -17.84 -4.73
C ASP A 253 -10.65 -18.74 -3.62
N TRP A 254 -9.41 -19.19 -3.76
CA TRP A 254 -8.74 -19.98 -2.74
C TRP A 254 -8.47 -19.17 -1.45
N ALA A 255 -8.06 -17.91 -1.55
CA ALA A 255 -7.87 -17.06 -0.37
C ALA A 255 -9.18 -16.90 0.41
N ASN A 256 -10.29 -16.69 -0.28
CA ASN A 256 -11.62 -16.58 0.33
C ASN A 256 -12.07 -17.89 0.95
N ALA A 257 -11.93 -19.03 0.24
CA ALA A 257 -12.27 -20.35 0.77
C ALA A 257 -11.45 -20.71 2.02
N ARG A 258 -10.18 -20.33 2.06
CA ARG A 258 -9.31 -20.55 3.24
C ARG A 258 -9.58 -19.55 4.37
N GLY A 259 -10.18 -18.42 4.07
CA GLY A 259 -10.58 -17.41 5.06
C GLY A 259 -11.43 -18.01 6.19
N GLU A 260 -12.30 -18.96 5.87
CA GLU A 260 -13.17 -19.63 6.84
C GLU A 260 -12.41 -20.51 7.86
N ILE A 261 -11.21 -20.95 7.51
CA ILE A 261 -10.39 -21.84 8.37
C ILE A 261 -9.14 -21.15 8.92
N LEU A 262 -8.80 -19.95 8.41
CA LEU A 262 -7.68 -19.18 8.94
C LEU A 262 -7.98 -18.70 10.36
N ASN A 263 -7.08 -19.03 11.27
CA ASN A 263 -7.21 -18.68 12.68
C ASN A 263 -5.84 -18.24 13.23
N SER A 264 -5.87 -17.22 14.06
CA SER A 264 -4.69 -16.79 14.80
C SER A 264 -5.11 -16.21 16.16
N PRO A 265 -4.45 -16.63 17.26
CA PRO A 265 -4.70 -16.03 18.58
C PRO A 265 -4.32 -14.53 18.61
N LEU A 266 -3.56 -14.05 17.65
CA LEU A 266 -3.16 -12.65 17.52
C LEU A 266 -4.20 -11.80 16.77
N LEU A 267 -5.09 -12.43 16.03
CA LEU A 267 -6.19 -11.79 15.30
C LEU A 267 -7.52 -12.45 15.70
N PRO A 268 -8.00 -12.17 16.91
CA PRO A 268 -9.31 -12.67 17.33
C PRO A 268 -10.39 -12.12 16.39
N ARG A 269 -11.36 -12.97 16.03
CA ARG A 269 -12.46 -12.65 15.14
C ARG A 269 -12.07 -12.51 13.66
N LEU A 270 -10.93 -13.10 13.24
CA LEU A 270 -10.54 -13.15 11.82
C LEU A 270 -11.62 -13.86 10.98
N GLU A 271 -12.32 -14.82 11.56
CA GLU A 271 -13.45 -15.56 10.98
C GLU A 271 -14.68 -14.68 10.66
N GLU A 272 -14.75 -13.48 11.23
CA GLU A 272 -15.82 -12.51 10.89
C GLU A 272 -15.51 -11.73 9.60
N LEU A 273 -14.28 -11.80 9.08
CA LEU A 273 -13.89 -11.17 7.83
C LEU A 273 -14.23 -12.11 6.68
N SER A 274 -15.27 -11.78 5.92
CA SER A 274 -15.74 -12.60 4.80
C SER A 274 -14.77 -12.61 3.61
N HIS A 275 -13.91 -11.59 3.50
CA HIS A 275 -12.98 -11.44 2.38
C HIS A 275 -11.58 -11.06 2.87
N LEU A 276 -10.60 -11.89 2.57
CA LEU A 276 -9.20 -11.63 2.91
C LEU A 276 -8.49 -10.74 1.90
N VAL A 277 -8.95 -10.75 0.67
CA VAL A 277 -8.37 -9.99 -0.45
C VAL A 277 -9.41 -9.06 -1.08
N ASN A 278 -8.94 -7.96 -1.66
CA ASN A 278 -9.80 -7.05 -2.41
C ASN A 278 -9.99 -7.57 -3.85
N GLU A 279 -11.15 -8.11 -4.16
CA GLU A 279 -11.50 -8.66 -5.48
C GLU A 279 -11.52 -7.61 -6.58
N GLY A 280 -11.86 -6.36 -6.26
CA GLY A 280 -11.84 -5.22 -7.19
C GLY A 280 -10.45 -4.58 -7.36
N GLY A 281 -9.42 -5.13 -6.71
CA GLY A 281 -8.05 -4.62 -6.79
C GLY A 281 -7.26 -5.17 -7.98
N SER A 282 -6.01 -4.72 -8.13
CA SER A 282 -5.05 -5.35 -9.05
C SER A 282 -4.59 -6.71 -8.48
N ASP A 283 -3.92 -7.52 -9.31
CA ASP A 283 -3.28 -8.77 -8.91
C ASP A 283 -2.31 -8.55 -7.74
N SER A 284 -1.39 -7.62 -7.91
CA SER A 284 -0.40 -7.25 -6.89
C SER A 284 -1.04 -6.73 -5.59
N SER A 285 -2.18 -6.03 -5.66
CA SER A 285 -2.89 -5.59 -4.45
C SER A 285 -3.52 -6.76 -3.68
N SER A 286 -3.97 -7.79 -4.39
CA SER A 286 -4.49 -9.00 -3.76
C SER A 286 -3.38 -9.79 -3.06
N LEU A 287 -2.20 -9.90 -3.69
CA LEU A 287 -1.01 -10.48 -3.06
C LEU A 287 -0.59 -9.71 -1.80
N ASP A 288 -0.56 -8.36 -1.88
CA ASP A 288 -0.26 -7.48 -0.74
C ASP A 288 -1.24 -7.71 0.42
N ASN A 289 -2.53 -7.86 0.11
CA ASN A 289 -3.55 -8.12 1.14
C ASN A 289 -3.32 -9.45 1.86
N LEU A 290 -3.02 -10.52 1.13
CA LEU A 290 -2.81 -11.84 1.74
C LEU A 290 -1.51 -11.89 2.54
N LEU A 291 -0.45 -11.26 2.03
CA LEU A 291 0.80 -11.08 2.77
C LEU A 291 0.54 -10.36 4.11
N GLU A 292 -0.24 -9.30 4.08
CA GLU A 292 -0.61 -8.54 5.28
C GLU A 292 -1.37 -9.41 6.30
N VAL A 293 -2.32 -10.24 5.85
CA VAL A 293 -3.04 -11.20 6.72
C VAL A 293 -2.06 -12.13 7.43
N PHE A 294 -1.11 -12.70 6.70
CA PHE A 294 -0.12 -13.63 7.28
C PHE A 294 0.77 -12.95 8.32
N LEU A 295 1.28 -11.75 8.01
CA LEU A 295 2.12 -10.99 8.93
C LEU A 295 1.35 -10.53 10.18
N ALA A 296 0.14 -10.02 10.02
CA ALA A 296 -0.72 -9.62 11.13
C ALA A 296 -1.11 -10.84 12.00
N GLY A 297 -1.31 -12.01 11.39
CA GLY A 297 -1.52 -13.29 12.07
C GLY A 297 -0.29 -13.83 12.80
N GLY A 298 0.87 -13.17 12.68
CA GLY A 298 2.12 -13.51 13.37
C GLY A 298 3.02 -14.47 12.61
N MET A 299 2.75 -14.69 11.32
CA MET A 299 3.66 -15.49 10.48
C MET A 299 4.95 -14.71 10.24
N ASP A 300 6.07 -15.40 10.26
CA ASP A 300 7.37 -14.84 9.88
C ASP A 300 7.39 -14.46 8.40
N ILE A 301 8.02 -13.31 8.07
CA ILE A 301 8.05 -12.78 6.70
C ILE A 301 8.67 -13.76 5.70
N TYR A 302 9.74 -14.48 6.07
CA TYR A 302 10.40 -15.42 5.17
C TYR A 302 9.49 -16.60 4.86
N ARG A 303 8.74 -17.09 5.86
CA ARG A 303 7.76 -18.14 5.68
C ARG A 303 6.58 -17.64 4.82
N ALA A 304 6.03 -16.46 5.10
CA ALA A 304 4.95 -15.87 4.33
C ALA A 304 5.32 -15.73 2.84
N MET A 305 6.51 -15.17 2.56
CA MET A 305 6.99 -15.02 1.18
C MET A 305 7.23 -16.36 0.48
N ARG A 306 7.74 -17.37 1.20
CA ARG A 306 7.92 -18.72 0.61
C ARG A 306 6.61 -19.46 0.35
N LEU A 307 5.56 -19.16 1.11
CA LEU A 307 4.22 -19.69 0.86
C LEU A 307 3.59 -19.02 -0.36
N LEU A 308 3.70 -17.70 -0.46
CA LEU A 308 3.07 -16.92 -1.52
C LEU A 308 3.83 -17.00 -2.84
N MET A 309 5.17 -16.94 -2.79
CA MET A 309 6.04 -16.96 -3.97
C MET A 309 7.16 -18.00 -3.79
N PRO A 310 6.83 -19.30 -3.79
CA PRO A 310 7.84 -20.34 -3.71
C PRO A 310 8.69 -20.34 -4.99
N PRO A 311 9.97 -20.70 -4.88
CA PRO A 311 10.78 -20.96 -6.07
C PRO A 311 10.21 -22.18 -6.82
N ALA A 312 10.38 -22.20 -8.14
CA ALA A 312 10.01 -23.35 -8.95
C ALA A 312 10.75 -24.62 -8.46
N VAL A 313 10.00 -25.68 -8.28
CA VAL A 313 10.59 -26.98 -7.92
C VAL A 313 11.38 -27.54 -9.09
N ARG A 314 12.63 -27.93 -8.83
CA ARG A 314 13.54 -28.49 -9.83
C ARG A 314 14.07 -29.83 -9.34
N ASP A 315 14.46 -30.69 -10.28
CA ASP A 315 14.94 -32.05 -9.94
C ASP A 315 16.30 -32.03 -9.22
N ASP A 316 17.09 -31.00 -9.40
CA ASP A 316 18.42 -30.82 -8.78
C ASP A 316 18.38 -30.15 -7.41
N MET A 317 17.18 -29.89 -6.85
CA MET A 317 17.01 -29.32 -5.51
C MET A 317 17.39 -30.31 -4.42
N ASP A 318 17.88 -29.75 -3.31
CA ASP A 318 18.01 -30.49 -2.06
C ASP A 318 16.67 -31.16 -1.69
N PRO A 319 16.67 -32.49 -1.37
CA PRO A 319 15.45 -33.23 -1.12
C PRO A 319 14.61 -32.67 0.03
N ASP A 320 15.23 -32.15 1.09
CA ASP A 320 14.50 -31.59 2.24
C ASP A 320 13.85 -30.26 1.86
N LEU A 321 14.54 -29.45 1.05
CA LEU A 321 13.96 -28.22 0.53
C LEU A 321 12.77 -28.51 -0.41
N LYS A 322 12.91 -29.51 -1.30
CA LYS A 322 11.85 -29.95 -2.19
C LYS A 322 10.62 -30.39 -1.41
N ALA A 323 10.80 -31.28 -0.43
CA ALA A 323 9.72 -31.76 0.43
C ALA A 323 9.05 -30.62 1.21
N PHE A 324 9.84 -29.66 1.70
CA PHE A 324 9.31 -28.46 2.36
C PHE A 324 8.45 -27.60 1.43
N LEU A 325 8.86 -27.37 0.19
CA LEU A 325 8.10 -26.57 -0.79
C LEU A 325 6.83 -27.31 -1.21
N GLU A 326 6.90 -28.62 -1.48
CA GLU A 326 5.74 -29.45 -1.80
C GLU A 326 4.72 -29.45 -0.66
N PHE A 327 5.16 -29.64 0.58
CA PHE A 327 4.29 -29.59 1.76
C PHE A 327 3.59 -28.23 1.88
N ASN A 328 4.32 -27.11 1.71
CA ASN A 328 3.73 -25.79 1.83
C ASN A 328 2.73 -25.49 0.69
N SER A 329 2.99 -25.96 -0.54
CA SER A 329 2.07 -25.79 -1.68
C SER A 329 0.75 -26.54 -1.51
N MET A 330 0.70 -27.53 -0.63
CA MET A 330 -0.55 -28.22 -0.23
C MET A 330 -1.44 -27.34 0.68
N HIS A 331 -0.86 -26.33 1.33
CA HIS A 331 -1.54 -25.45 2.28
C HIS A 331 -1.82 -24.06 1.74
N GLN A 332 -1.11 -23.64 0.72
CA GLN A 332 -1.24 -22.33 0.12
C GLN A 332 -0.89 -22.36 -1.36
N GLU A 333 -1.76 -21.85 -2.21
CA GLU A 333 -1.48 -21.67 -3.64
C GLU A 333 -0.40 -20.61 -3.83
N PRO A 334 0.60 -20.88 -4.69
CA PRO A 334 1.54 -19.85 -5.14
C PRO A 334 0.82 -18.72 -5.87
N TRP A 335 1.33 -17.53 -5.68
CA TRP A 335 0.86 -16.29 -6.33
C TRP A 335 1.84 -15.85 -7.40
#